data_c6629565f1e028ef8c5701618873706a
#
_entry.id   c6629565f1e028ef8c5701618873706a
#
_cell.length_a   1.000
_cell.length_b   1.000
_cell.length_c   1.000
_cell.angle_alpha   90.00
_cell.angle_beta   90.00
_cell.angle_gamma   90.00
#
_symmetry.space_group_name_H-M   'P 1'
#
loop_
_entity.id
_entity.type
_entity.pdbx_description
1 polymer ?
#
loop_
_entity_poly.entity_id
_entity_poly.type
_entity_poly.pdbx_seq_one_letter_code
_entity_poly.pdbx_strand_id
1 'polypeptide(L)'
;VDMCRSNAAEYLAEKSGRTGRDTAALDELARLLGLRKPPEFIESYDISHTGGDETVGGMIVYRNGTPYRAGYRKFKINDFTNDDCASMCEVVSRRFDEYEKGERDNYFSRMPDLLLLDGGRGQVHAVEALLRSRGISVPVFGMVKDDRHKTRAITSDGDEIGIKATRSAYNLVYSIQEEVHRFAIGYHRRRRKKKMLGSSLT
;
A
#
# COMPACT_ATOMS: atom_id res chain seq x y z
N VAL A 1 23.66 27.95 -23.97
CA VAL A 1 22.48 28.49 -23.25
C VAL A 1 21.20 27.81 -23.75
N ASP A 2 21.08 27.47 -25.04
CA ASP A 2 19.86 26.86 -25.60
C ASP A 2 19.63 25.41 -25.21
N MET A 3 20.70 24.63 -25.02
CA MET A 3 20.63 23.22 -24.64
C MET A 3 20.06 23.02 -23.23
N CYS A 4 20.42 23.90 -22.29
CA CYS A 4 19.83 23.86 -20.92
C CYS A 4 18.36 24.25 -20.89
N ARG A 5 17.92 25.17 -21.76
CA ARG A 5 16.51 25.53 -21.89
C ARG A 5 15.67 24.41 -22.51
N SER A 6 16.21 23.74 -23.54
CA SER A 6 15.56 22.60 -24.19
C SER A 6 15.39 21.44 -23.19
N ASN A 7 16.42 21.06 -22.46
CA ASN A 7 16.37 19.99 -21.45
C ASN A 7 15.41 20.33 -20.29
N ALA A 8 15.36 21.60 -19.87
CA ALA A 8 14.41 22.03 -18.83
C ALA A 8 12.96 21.99 -19.34
N ALA A 9 12.70 22.38 -20.59
CA ALA A 9 11.39 22.31 -21.21
C ALA A 9 10.92 20.85 -21.40
N GLU A 10 11.79 19.95 -21.85
CA GLU A 10 11.51 18.51 -21.96
C GLU A 10 11.22 17.89 -20.57
N TYR A 11 12.02 18.19 -19.56
CA TYR A 11 11.81 17.73 -18.20
C TYR A 11 10.47 18.22 -17.62
N LEU A 12 10.12 19.49 -17.85
CA LEU A 12 8.83 20.07 -17.41
C LEU A 12 7.65 19.44 -18.16
N ALA A 13 7.79 19.20 -19.47
CA ALA A 13 6.76 18.54 -20.27
C ALA A 13 6.55 17.09 -19.83
N GLU A 14 7.62 16.35 -19.57
CA GLU A 14 7.56 14.99 -19.05
C GLU A 14 6.93 14.94 -17.66
N LYS A 15 7.32 15.85 -16.77
CA LYS A 15 6.75 15.99 -15.43
C LYS A 15 5.27 16.37 -15.46
N SER A 16 4.87 17.30 -16.33
CA SER A 16 3.47 17.71 -16.54
C SER A 16 2.64 16.55 -17.09
N GLY A 17 3.15 15.83 -18.09
CA GLY A 17 2.49 14.66 -18.66
C GLY A 17 2.37 13.50 -17.67
N ARG A 18 3.34 13.31 -16.77
CA ARG A 18 3.27 12.33 -15.68
C ARG A 18 2.21 12.71 -14.66
N THR A 19 2.19 13.97 -14.21
CA THR A 19 1.18 14.47 -13.26
C THR A 19 -0.22 14.36 -13.84
N GLY A 20 -0.43 14.64 -15.12
CA GLY A 20 -1.72 14.48 -15.79
C GLY A 20 -2.19 13.01 -15.84
N ARG A 21 -1.28 12.06 -16.10
CA ARG A 21 -1.58 10.62 -16.09
C ARG A 21 -1.91 10.11 -14.68
N ASP A 22 -1.17 10.55 -13.67
CA ASP A 22 -1.39 10.15 -12.28
C ASP A 22 -2.74 10.69 -11.78
N THR A 23 -3.10 11.93 -12.13
CA THR A 23 -4.41 12.51 -11.81
C THR A 23 -5.54 11.73 -12.48
N ALA A 24 -5.42 11.42 -13.77
CA ALA A 24 -6.43 10.63 -14.48
C ALA A 24 -6.60 9.22 -13.87
N ALA A 25 -5.51 8.59 -13.43
CA ALA A 25 -5.56 7.29 -12.77
C ALA A 25 -6.30 7.34 -11.41
N LEU A 26 -6.08 8.40 -10.63
CA LEU A 26 -6.77 8.61 -9.35
C LEU A 26 -8.25 8.93 -9.54
N ASP A 27 -8.60 9.75 -10.55
CA ASP A 27 -9.99 10.03 -10.92
C ASP A 27 -10.74 8.77 -11.35
N GLU A 28 -10.11 7.93 -12.18
CA GLU A 28 -10.68 6.66 -12.60
C GLU A 28 -10.84 5.69 -11.43
N LEU A 29 -9.83 5.60 -10.56
CA LEU A 29 -9.89 4.78 -9.35
C LEU A 29 -11.03 5.23 -8.42
N ALA A 30 -11.18 6.53 -8.21
CA ALA A 30 -12.26 7.08 -7.39
C ALA A 30 -13.64 6.71 -7.93
N ARG A 31 -13.85 6.87 -9.25
CA ARG A 31 -15.11 6.46 -9.90
C ARG A 31 -15.39 4.97 -9.78
N LEU A 32 -14.37 4.15 -9.98
CA LEU A 32 -14.47 2.70 -9.91
C LEU A 32 -14.84 2.21 -8.52
N LEU A 33 -14.28 2.84 -7.48
CA LEU A 33 -14.49 2.48 -6.07
C LEU A 33 -15.65 3.26 -5.42
N GLY A 34 -16.35 4.12 -6.15
CA GLY A 34 -17.43 4.94 -5.60
C GLY A 34 -16.96 5.96 -4.55
N LEU A 35 -15.71 6.41 -4.60
CA LEU A 35 -15.19 7.40 -3.67
C LEU A 35 -15.73 8.80 -4.01
N ARG A 36 -15.92 9.62 -2.98
CA ARG A 36 -16.45 11.00 -3.16
C ARG A 36 -15.47 11.93 -3.89
N LYS A 37 -14.17 11.65 -3.79
CA LYS A 37 -13.08 12.42 -4.41
C LYS A 37 -11.90 11.48 -4.73
N PRO A 38 -11.02 11.85 -5.66
CA PRO A 38 -9.76 11.14 -5.85
C PRO A 38 -8.94 11.10 -4.56
N PRO A 39 -8.39 9.91 -4.19
CA PRO A 39 -7.59 9.77 -2.97
C PRO A 39 -6.22 10.45 -3.15
N GLU A 40 -5.88 11.40 -2.26
CA GLU A 40 -4.54 12.01 -2.23
C GLU A 40 -3.54 11.05 -1.58
N PHE A 41 -3.93 10.42 -0.46
CA PHE A 41 -3.10 9.47 0.28
C PHE A 41 -3.73 8.08 0.27
N ILE A 42 -3.01 7.15 -0.33
CA ILE A 42 -3.36 5.72 -0.35
C ILE A 42 -2.33 5.00 0.51
N GLU A 43 -2.78 4.29 1.53
CA GLU A 43 -1.95 3.33 2.26
C GLU A 43 -2.20 1.92 1.72
N SER A 44 -1.14 1.13 1.55
CA SER A 44 -1.27 -0.28 1.17
C SER A 44 -0.48 -1.17 2.11
N TYR A 45 -1.03 -2.35 2.37
CA TYR A 45 -0.54 -3.31 3.38
C TYR A 45 -0.38 -4.69 2.78
N ASP A 46 0.70 -5.38 3.18
CA ASP A 46 0.96 -6.80 2.86
C ASP A 46 1.52 -7.51 4.09
N ILE A 47 1.09 -8.75 4.31
CA ILE A 47 1.63 -9.64 5.34
C ILE A 47 2.55 -10.65 4.68
N SER A 48 3.79 -10.72 5.14
CA SER A 48 4.80 -11.62 4.60
C SER A 48 5.32 -12.56 5.68
N HIS A 49 5.23 -13.87 5.41
CA HIS A 49 5.79 -14.93 6.25
C HIS A 49 7.19 -15.28 5.76
N THR A 50 8.14 -15.39 6.67
CA THR A 50 9.44 -16.02 6.37
C THR A 50 9.38 -17.48 6.73
N GLY A 51 10.11 -18.31 6.00
CA GLY A 51 10.32 -19.72 6.32
C GLY A 51 11.07 -19.95 7.66
N GLY A 52 10.70 -19.25 8.70
CA GLY A 52 11.06 -19.28 10.09
C GLY A 52 10.07 -18.37 10.81
N ASP A 53 9.86 -18.51 12.10
CA ASP A 53 8.78 -17.98 12.95
C ASP A 53 8.54 -16.44 12.94
N GLU A 54 8.98 -15.70 11.94
CA GLU A 54 8.79 -14.25 11.90
C GLU A 54 7.82 -13.82 10.81
N THR A 55 6.68 -13.28 11.22
CA THR A 55 5.71 -12.59 10.36
C THR A 55 5.97 -11.08 10.38
N VAL A 56 5.95 -10.46 9.21
CA VAL A 56 6.18 -9.01 9.05
C VAL A 56 5.07 -8.40 8.21
N GLY A 57 4.45 -7.34 8.74
CA GLY A 57 3.58 -6.47 7.96
C GLY A 57 4.38 -5.34 7.30
N GLY A 58 4.18 -5.16 6.01
CA GLY A 58 4.66 -4.02 5.24
C GLY A 58 3.56 -3.01 5.02
N MET A 59 3.83 -1.73 5.27
CA MET A 59 2.97 -0.61 4.93
C MET A 59 3.70 0.33 4.00
N ILE A 60 3.09 0.65 2.87
CA ILE A 60 3.56 1.68 1.94
C ILE A 60 2.54 2.79 1.81
N VAL A 61 2.99 3.93 1.33
CA VAL A 61 2.15 5.10 1.10
C VAL A 61 2.38 5.62 -0.32
N TYR A 62 1.28 5.93 -0.99
CA TYR A 62 1.26 6.69 -2.24
C TYR A 62 0.63 8.05 -1.98
N ARG A 63 1.23 9.09 -2.52
CA ARG A 63 0.69 10.45 -2.51
C ARG A 63 0.53 10.94 -3.94
N ASN A 64 -0.68 11.36 -4.30
CA ASN A 64 -1.00 11.83 -5.65
C ASN A 64 -0.55 10.84 -6.74
N GLY A 65 -0.80 9.54 -6.54
CA GLY A 65 -0.46 8.48 -7.50
C GLY A 65 1.01 8.04 -7.50
N THR A 66 1.89 8.63 -6.68
CA THR A 66 3.31 8.33 -6.64
C THR A 66 3.78 7.81 -5.26
N PRO A 67 4.82 6.95 -5.20
CA PRO A 67 5.35 6.44 -3.94
C PRO A 67 5.84 7.53 -2.99
N TYR A 68 5.30 7.59 -1.78
CA TYR A 68 5.72 8.48 -0.71
C TYR A 68 6.50 7.71 0.37
N ARG A 69 7.79 7.50 0.12
CA ARG A 69 8.65 6.60 0.93
C ARG A 69 8.83 7.03 2.38
N ALA A 70 8.65 8.30 2.71
CA ALA A 70 8.72 8.79 4.09
C ALA A 70 7.62 8.17 4.98
N GLY A 71 6.48 7.76 4.38
CA GLY A 71 5.39 7.07 5.05
C GLY A 71 5.56 5.56 5.19
N TYR A 72 6.57 4.94 4.56
CA TYR A 72 6.74 3.47 4.58
C TYR A 72 7.13 2.97 5.96
N ARG A 73 6.48 1.91 6.43
CA ARG A 73 6.76 1.28 7.73
C ARG A 73 6.74 -0.24 7.65
N LYS A 74 7.48 -0.87 8.54
CA LYS A 74 7.47 -2.32 8.78
C LYS A 74 7.10 -2.60 10.21
N PHE A 75 6.21 -3.57 10.37
CA PHE A 75 5.70 -4.01 11.65
C PHE A 75 6.12 -5.46 11.86
N LYS A 76 6.87 -5.73 12.91
CA LYS A 76 7.10 -7.09 13.35
C LYS A 76 5.83 -7.58 14.06
N ILE A 77 5.30 -8.72 13.65
CA ILE A 77 4.14 -9.38 14.23
C ILE A 77 4.64 -10.51 15.11
N ASN A 78 4.20 -10.56 16.36
CA ASN A 78 4.74 -11.52 17.33
C ASN A 78 3.76 -12.65 17.63
N ASP A 79 2.45 -12.43 17.53
CA ASP A 79 1.44 -13.29 18.15
C ASP A 79 0.57 -14.10 17.16
N PHE A 80 0.61 -13.81 15.85
CA PHE A 80 -0.32 -14.38 14.85
C PHE A 80 0.41 -14.97 13.64
N THR A 81 1.25 -15.98 13.87
CA THR A 81 2.12 -16.53 12.81
C THR A 81 1.37 -17.22 11.67
N ASN A 82 0.11 -17.64 11.88
CA ASN A 82 -0.70 -18.38 10.90
C ASN A 82 -2.09 -17.77 10.64
N ASP A 83 -2.37 -16.56 11.14
CA ASP A 83 -3.63 -15.86 10.91
C ASP A 83 -3.37 -14.52 10.22
N ASP A 84 -3.54 -14.51 8.90
CA ASP A 84 -3.33 -13.32 8.08
C ASP A 84 -4.33 -12.21 8.39
N CYS A 85 -5.55 -12.55 8.80
CA CYS A 85 -6.56 -11.56 9.16
C CYS A 85 -6.19 -10.88 10.47
N ALA A 86 -5.82 -11.65 11.50
CA ALA A 86 -5.38 -11.10 12.78
C ALA A 86 -4.08 -10.29 12.61
N SER A 87 -3.13 -10.80 11.82
CA SER A 87 -1.88 -10.11 11.50
C SER A 87 -2.11 -8.77 10.79
N MET A 88 -3.03 -8.73 9.82
CA MET A 88 -3.40 -7.51 9.12
C MET A 88 -4.07 -6.50 10.07
N CYS A 89 -4.98 -6.97 10.92
CA CYS A 89 -5.64 -6.14 11.94
C CYS A 89 -4.63 -5.55 12.93
N GLU A 90 -3.62 -6.34 13.39
CA GLU A 90 -2.57 -5.82 14.28
C GLU A 90 -1.80 -4.67 13.62
N VAL A 91 -1.38 -4.84 12.37
CA VAL A 91 -0.63 -3.81 11.65
C VAL A 91 -1.43 -2.53 11.50
N VAL A 92 -2.68 -2.65 11.04
CA VAL A 92 -3.59 -1.51 10.86
C VAL A 92 -3.91 -0.85 12.21
N SER A 93 -4.16 -1.64 13.26
CA SER A 93 -4.40 -1.10 14.62
C SER A 93 -3.23 -0.25 15.09
N ARG A 94 -1.99 -0.78 15.02
CA ARG A 94 -0.77 -0.05 15.42
C ARG A 94 -0.54 1.21 14.59
N ARG A 95 -0.92 1.22 13.32
CA ARG A 95 -0.90 2.43 12.48
C ARG A 95 -1.85 3.50 13.03
N PHE A 96 -3.06 3.13 13.40
CA PHE A 96 -4.05 4.08 13.91
C PHE A 96 -3.83 4.44 15.39
N ASP A 97 -3.14 3.61 16.19
CA ASP A 97 -2.64 3.99 17.51
C ASP A 97 -1.69 5.18 17.43
N GLU A 98 -0.80 5.19 16.41
CA GLU A 98 0.08 6.35 16.16
C GLU A 98 -0.70 7.60 15.71
N TYR A 99 -1.76 7.43 14.92
CA TYR A 99 -2.64 8.53 14.53
C TYR A 99 -3.31 9.19 15.76
N GLU A 100 -3.82 8.37 16.68
CA GLU A 100 -4.53 8.83 17.89
C GLU A 100 -3.59 9.53 18.88
N LYS A 101 -2.29 9.23 18.88
CA LYS A 101 -1.30 9.95 19.70
C LYS A 101 -1.12 11.41 19.29
N GLY A 102 -1.49 11.77 18.05
CA GLY A 102 -1.55 13.16 17.59
C GLY A 102 -0.22 13.88 17.46
N GLU A 103 0.90 13.17 17.32
CA GLU A 103 2.24 13.75 17.11
C GLU A 103 2.30 14.48 15.77
N ARG A 104 2.43 15.81 15.79
CA ARG A 104 2.20 16.71 14.65
C ARG A 104 3.22 16.62 13.51
N ASP A 105 4.43 16.13 13.75
CA ASP A 105 5.52 16.11 12.75
C ASP A 105 5.74 14.74 12.09
N ASN A 106 4.74 13.85 12.18
CA ASN A 106 4.83 12.50 11.69
C ASN A 106 3.77 12.26 10.59
N TYR A 107 4.12 11.45 9.55
CA TYR A 107 3.14 11.00 8.56
C TYR A 107 1.89 10.38 9.21
N PHE A 108 2.06 9.67 10.32
CA PHE A 108 0.98 9.00 11.05
C PHE A 108 -0.09 9.93 11.62
N SER A 109 0.18 11.24 11.79
CA SER A 109 -0.83 12.22 12.18
C SER A 109 -1.86 12.51 11.07
N ARG A 110 -1.65 11.96 9.87
CA ARG A 110 -2.55 12.13 8.72
C ARG A 110 -3.48 10.93 8.57
N MET A 111 -4.75 11.20 8.32
CA MET A 111 -5.74 10.19 7.94
C MET A 111 -5.56 9.85 6.46
N PRO A 112 -5.42 8.55 6.07
CA PRO A 112 -5.43 8.16 4.66
C PRO A 112 -6.82 8.33 4.05
N ASP A 113 -6.87 8.52 2.73
CA ASP A 113 -8.13 8.60 1.97
C ASP A 113 -8.60 7.21 1.52
N LEU A 114 -7.71 6.22 1.47
CA LEU A 114 -7.98 4.86 0.97
C LEU A 114 -6.97 3.87 1.55
N LEU A 115 -7.45 2.69 1.97
CA LEU A 115 -6.63 1.53 2.30
C LEU A 115 -6.76 0.47 1.22
N LEU A 116 -5.62 -0.04 0.73
CA LEU A 116 -5.54 -1.17 -0.19
C LEU A 116 -4.77 -2.31 0.48
N LEU A 117 -5.42 -3.45 0.67
CA LEU A 117 -4.83 -4.63 1.30
C LEU A 117 -4.38 -5.62 0.22
N ASP A 118 -3.14 -6.12 0.27
CA ASP A 118 -2.72 -7.27 -0.55
C ASP A 118 -3.30 -8.56 0.05
N GLY A 119 -4.61 -8.71 -0.11
CA GLY A 119 -5.37 -9.78 0.49
C GLY A 119 -6.83 -9.85 0.04
N GLY A 120 -7.51 -10.91 0.45
CA GLY A 120 -8.88 -11.19 0.07
C GLY A 120 -9.94 -10.59 0.99
N ARG A 121 -11.20 -10.98 0.73
CA ARG A 121 -12.41 -10.50 1.44
C ARG A 121 -12.31 -10.64 2.97
N GLY A 122 -11.76 -11.75 3.47
CA GLY A 122 -11.65 -11.98 4.91
C GLY A 122 -10.83 -10.91 5.63
N GLN A 123 -9.71 -10.51 5.03
CA GLN A 123 -8.86 -9.45 5.55
C GLN A 123 -9.53 -8.07 5.45
N VAL A 124 -10.24 -7.79 4.35
CA VAL A 124 -11.02 -6.56 4.19
C VAL A 124 -12.08 -6.46 5.29
N HIS A 125 -12.90 -7.51 5.44
CA HIS A 125 -13.96 -7.56 6.46
C HIS A 125 -13.41 -7.37 7.89
N ALA A 126 -12.31 -8.04 8.22
CA ALA A 126 -11.68 -7.92 9.53
C ALA A 126 -11.16 -6.50 9.80
N VAL A 127 -10.50 -5.88 8.82
CA VAL A 127 -9.99 -4.51 8.94
C VAL A 127 -11.13 -3.49 9.01
N GLU A 128 -12.18 -3.64 8.20
CA GLU A 128 -13.37 -2.76 8.29
C GLU A 128 -14.06 -2.84 9.66
N ALA A 129 -14.20 -4.05 10.22
CA ALA A 129 -14.75 -4.24 11.55
C ALA A 129 -13.89 -3.56 12.63
N LEU A 130 -12.55 -3.69 12.53
CA LEU A 130 -11.59 -3.00 13.40
C LEU A 130 -11.75 -1.48 13.31
N LEU A 131 -11.75 -0.90 12.11
CA LEU A 131 -11.85 0.55 11.93
C LEU A 131 -13.19 1.08 12.43
N ARG A 132 -14.29 0.36 12.17
CA ARG A 132 -15.63 0.70 12.66
C ARG A 132 -15.69 0.71 14.19
N SER A 133 -15.06 -0.27 14.86
CA SER A 133 -15.01 -0.31 16.34
C SER A 133 -14.24 0.86 16.95
N ARG A 134 -13.34 1.49 16.17
CA ARG A 134 -12.56 2.67 16.56
C ARG A 134 -13.20 4.00 16.10
N GLY A 135 -14.37 3.96 15.46
CA GLY A 135 -15.02 5.15 14.92
C GLY A 135 -14.28 5.78 13.72
N ILE A 136 -13.43 5.02 13.04
CA ILE A 136 -12.65 5.46 11.90
C ILE A 136 -13.39 5.11 10.62
N SER A 137 -13.62 6.11 9.76
CA SER A 137 -14.31 5.96 8.48
C SER A 137 -13.33 6.19 7.31
N VAL A 138 -12.60 5.14 6.94
CA VAL A 138 -11.72 5.12 5.77
C VAL A 138 -12.14 3.96 4.88
N PRO A 139 -12.30 4.15 3.55
CA PRO A 139 -12.60 3.08 2.62
C PRO A 139 -11.48 2.03 2.60
N VAL A 140 -11.86 0.74 2.65
CA VAL A 140 -10.94 -0.40 2.62
C VAL A 140 -11.29 -1.31 1.46
N PHE A 141 -10.28 -1.69 0.68
CA PHE A 141 -10.44 -2.64 -0.41
C PHE A 141 -9.27 -3.62 -0.45
N GLY A 142 -9.53 -4.84 -0.89
CA GLY A 142 -8.53 -5.87 -1.13
C GLY A 142 -8.08 -5.89 -2.59
N MET A 143 -6.81 -6.14 -2.83
CA MET A 143 -6.26 -6.35 -4.18
C MET A 143 -6.17 -7.86 -4.44
N VAL A 144 -7.04 -8.37 -5.31
CA VAL A 144 -7.13 -9.79 -5.64
C VAL A 144 -6.21 -10.12 -6.81
N LYS A 145 -5.41 -11.17 -6.65
CA LYS A 145 -4.52 -11.72 -7.68
C LYS A 145 -5.22 -12.83 -8.48
N ASP A 146 -4.85 -12.96 -9.76
CA ASP A 146 -5.21 -14.13 -10.57
C ASP A 146 -4.23 -15.29 -10.32
N ASP A 147 -4.48 -16.44 -10.97
CA ASP A 147 -3.63 -17.64 -10.88
C ASP A 147 -2.19 -17.41 -11.36
N ARG A 148 -1.92 -16.30 -12.03
CA ARG A 148 -0.60 -15.84 -12.48
C ARG A 148 0.03 -14.80 -11.55
N HIS A 149 -0.54 -14.60 -10.35
CA HIS A 149 -0.13 -13.61 -9.36
C HIS A 149 -0.21 -12.15 -9.82
N LYS A 150 -1.05 -11.86 -10.84
CA LYS A 150 -1.29 -10.48 -11.31
C LYS A 150 -2.59 -9.95 -10.73
N THR A 151 -2.62 -8.67 -10.40
CA THR A 151 -3.85 -8.00 -9.96
C THR A 151 -4.98 -8.27 -10.95
N ARG A 152 -6.07 -8.84 -10.49
CA ARG A 152 -7.25 -9.18 -11.30
C ARG A 152 -8.39 -8.22 -11.03
N ALA A 153 -8.64 -7.97 -9.77
CA ALA A 153 -9.78 -7.22 -9.28
C ALA A 153 -9.46 -6.52 -7.96
N ILE A 154 -10.34 -5.60 -7.58
CA ILE A 154 -10.40 -5.04 -6.24
C ILE A 154 -11.64 -5.62 -5.58
N THR A 155 -11.55 -6.01 -4.32
CA THR A 155 -12.69 -6.53 -3.56
C THR A 155 -13.04 -5.61 -2.40
N SER A 156 -14.33 -5.40 -2.19
CA SER A 156 -14.91 -4.87 -0.96
C SER A 156 -15.54 -6.02 -0.15
N ASP A 157 -16.27 -5.70 0.91
CA ASP A 157 -17.00 -6.67 1.74
C ASP A 157 -18.05 -7.50 0.94
N GLY A 158 -18.53 -7.01 -0.20
CA GLY A 158 -19.58 -7.69 -1.00
C GLY A 158 -19.10 -8.28 -2.32
N ASP A 159 -18.40 -7.49 -3.13
CA ASP A 159 -18.20 -7.77 -4.54
C ASP A 159 -16.75 -7.62 -5.02
N GLU A 160 -16.42 -8.33 -6.10
CA GLU A 160 -15.20 -8.09 -6.85
C GLU A 160 -15.45 -7.07 -7.96
N ILE A 161 -14.67 -5.99 -7.94
CA ILE A 161 -14.69 -4.94 -8.95
C ILE A 161 -13.56 -5.22 -9.95
N GLY A 162 -13.93 -5.59 -11.17
CA GLY A 162 -12.97 -5.82 -12.24
C GLY A 162 -12.32 -4.50 -12.71
N ILE A 163 -10.98 -4.41 -12.60
CA ILE A 163 -10.24 -3.17 -12.94
C ILE A 163 -9.53 -3.24 -14.30
N LYS A 164 -9.51 -4.40 -14.95
CA LYS A 164 -8.77 -4.60 -16.23
C LYS A 164 -9.26 -3.71 -17.37
N ALA A 165 -10.53 -3.32 -17.37
CA ALA A 165 -11.10 -2.44 -18.38
C ALA A 165 -10.63 -0.99 -18.24
N THR A 166 -10.20 -0.56 -17.08
CA THR A 166 -9.79 0.80 -16.76
C THR A 166 -8.26 0.86 -16.62
N ARG A 167 -7.56 1.01 -17.75
CA ARG A 167 -6.13 0.79 -17.87
C ARG A 167 -5.27 1.65 -16.93
N SER A 168 -5.62 2.90 -16.70
CA SER A 168 -4.83 3.79 -15.83
C SER A 168 -5.00 3.46 -14.35
N ALA A 169 -6.24 3.22 -13.89
CA ALA A 169 -6.52 2.74 -12.53
C ALA A 169 -5.89 1.36 -12.29
N TYR A 170 -5.97 0.45 -13.29
CA TYR A 170 -5.32 -0.86 -13.21
C TYR A 170 -3.80 -0.72 -13.00
N ASN A 171 -3.13 0.09 -13.82
CA ASN A 171 -1.68 0.27 -13.71
C ASN A 171 -1.27 0.86 -12.35
N LEU A 172 -2.06 1.80 -11.82
CA LEU A 172 -1.83 2.37 -10.49
C LEU A 172 -1.96 1.31 -9.40
N VAL A 173 -3.07 0.58 -9.36
CA VAL A 173 -3.31 -0.47 -8.36
C VAL A 173 -2.27 -1.59 -8.47
N TYR A 174 -1.94 -2.01 -9.69
CA TYR A 174 -0.89 -2.99 -9.94
C TYR A 174 0.47 -2.51 -9.40
N SER A 175 0.84 -1.25 -9.66
CA SER A 175 2.10 -0.69 -9.15
C SER A 175 2.13 -0.62 -7.62
N ILE A 176 0.99 -0.30 -6.98
CA ILE A 176 0.86 -0.29 -5.53
C ILE A 176 1.02 -1.70 -4.97
N GLN A 177 0.34 -2.70 -5.56
CA GLN A 177 0.41 -4.09 -5.12
C GLN A 177 1.84 -4.67 -5.24
N GLU A 178 2.50 -4.46 -6.37
CA GLU A 178 3.89 -4.89 -6.57
C GLU A 178 4.85 -4.22 -5.57
N GLU A 179 4.66 -2.93 -5.32
CA GLU A 179 5.52 -2.18 -4.40
C GLU A 179 5.34 -2.61 -2.94
N VAL A 180 4.09 -2.82 -2.47
CA VAL A 180 3.87 -3.27 -1.09
C VAL A 180 4.42 -4.68 -0.88
N HIS A 181 4.20 -5.57 -1.84
CA HIS A 181 4.74 -6.93 -1.82
C HIS A 181 6.27 -6.93 -1.82
N ARG A 182 6.90 -6.18 -2.72
CA ARG A 182 8.36 -6.00 -2.77
C ARG A 182 8.90 -5.45 -1.45
N PHE A 183 8.21 -4.49 -0.85
CA PHE A 183 8.63 -3.86 0.40
C PHE A 183 8.53 -4.82 1.58
N ALA A 184 7.45 -5.58 1.71
CA ALA A 184 7.26 -6.57 2.76
C ALA A 184 8.35 -7.66 2.71
N ILE A 185 8.57 -8.28 1.53
CA ILE A 185 9.59 -9.33 1.33
C ILE A 185 11.02 -8.79 1.48
N GLY A 186 11.29 -7.56 1.11
CA GLY A 186 12.66 -6.98 1.12
C GLY A 186 13.33 -6.93 2.50
N TYR A 187 12.56 -7.09 3.58
CA TYR A 187 13.10 -7.21 4.94
C TYR A 187 13.88 -8.53 5.12
N HIS A 188 13.35 -9.61 4.63
CA HIS A 188 13.90 -10.94 4.78
C HIS A 188 15.22 -11.12 4.03
N ARG A 189 15.34 -10.53 2.84
CA ARG A 189 16.59 -10.54 2.07
C ARG A 189 17.73 -9.81 2.78
N ARG A 190 17.47 -8.68 3.43
CA ARG A 190 18.47 -7.91 4.17
C ARG A 190 18.93 -8.63 5.42
N ARG A 191 18.03 -9.27 6.17
CA ARG A 191 18.39 -10.04 7.38
C ARG A 191 19.18 -11.31 7.06
N ARG A 192 18.80 -12.07 6.03
CA ARG A 192 19.58 -13.23 5.58
C ARG A 192 21.00 -12.83 5.20
N LYS A 193 21.15 -11.74 4.44
CA LYS A 193 22.49 -11.23 4.06
C LYS A 193 23.31 -10.82 5.29
N LYS A 194 22.69 -10.19 6.30
CA LYS A 194 23.37 -9.81 7.55
C LYS A 194 23.76 -11.02 8.39
N LYS A 195 22.91 -12.07 8.43
CA LYS A 195 23.19 -13.33 9.14
C LYS A 195 24.32 -14.12 8.48
N MET A 196 24.36 -14.16 7.13
CA MET A 196 25.44 -14.81 6.37
C MET A 196 26.78 -14.07 6.54
N LEU A 197 26.79 -12.74 6.55
CA LEU A 197 28.02 -11.96 6.76
C LEU A 197 28.51 -12.02 8.22
N GLY A 198 27.63 -12.16 9.20
CA GLY A 198 28.01 -12.33 10.61
C GLY A 198 28.54 -13.73 10.94
N SER A 199 28.15 -14.74 10.17
CA SER A 199 28.61 -16.15 10.32
C SER A 199 29.94 -16.45 9.60
N SER A 200 30.42 -15.51 8.76
CA SER A 200 31.70 -15.68 8.04
C SER A 200 32.90 -15.03 8.76
N LEU A 201 32.68 -14.50 9.97
CA LEU A 201 33.69 -13.80 10.79
C LEU A 201 33.97 -14.53 12.14
N THR A 202 33.52 -15.78 12.26
CA THR A 202 33.93 -16.75 13.28
C THR A 202 34.51 -17.97 12.61
#